data_c890d2baf9ac173b94a34a3df477c4ef
#
_entry.id   c890d2baf9ac173b94a34a3df477c4ef
#
_cell.length_a   1.000
_cell.length_b   1.000
_cell.length_c   1.000
_cell.angle_alpha   90.00
_cell.angle_beta   90.00
_cell.angle_gamma   90.00
#
_symmetry.space_group_name_H-M   'P 1'
#
loop_
_entity.id
_entity.type
_entity.pdbx_description
1 polymer ?
#
loop_
_entity_poly.entity_id
_entity_poly.type
_entity_poly.pdbx_seq_one_letter_code
_entity_poly.pdbx_strand_id
1 'polypeptide(L)'
;MKSKGFMAFLFCKPRVHGFCTVFARWVLSIFIRSNESLSIIHKVLRRSEHFLTERVQPIDAFGFPSAARGEKEPFDGCISLIHSQGTGYIKRSDVKKNAELIDKYKATISILVPCNGEVGIDPSKGYKAITTPRIEIPGEVNTFSYLVLGAFDTEEEIKNYKQYLMCKFTRFMLRLTYSSMHIARANFVFVPDQDFMETWTDEKLYKKYELTEEEIAFIESTIRVME
;
A
#
# COMPACT_ATOMS: atom_id res chain seq x y z
N MET A 1 -17.09 32.59 6.86
CA MET A 1 -16.69 32.71 5.46
C MET A 1 -16.70 31.33 4.83
N LYS A 2 -17.57 31.09 3.85
CA LYS A 2 -17.75 29.78 3.20
C LYS A 2 -16.66 29.60 2.15
N SER A 3 -15.76 28.65 2.30
CA SER A 3 -14.79 28.27 1.24
C SER A 3 -15.54 27.51 0.16
N LYS A 4 -15.66 28.12 -1.01
CA LYS A 4 -16.17 27.48 -2.22
C LYS A 4 -15.11 26.49 -2.73
N GLY A 5 -15.41 25.19 -2.69
CA GLY A 5 -14.61 24.16 -3.34
C GLY A 5 -14.61 24.39 -4.87
N PHE A 6 -13.44 24.61 -5.43
CA PHE A 6 -13.26 24.79 -6.86
C PHE A 6 -13.21 23.39 -7.51
N MET A 7 -14.23 23.10 -8.29
CA MET A 7 -14.34 21.86 -9.06
C MET A 7 -13.56 22.07 -10.36
N ALA A 8 -12.32 21.58 -10.41
CA ALA A 8 -11.49 21.63 -11.60
C ALA A 8 -11.89 20.48 -12.55
N PHE A 9 -12.56 20.82 -13.65
CA PHE A 9 -12.81 19.92 -14.77
C PHE A 9 -11.53 19.77 -15.60
N LEU A 10 -10.96 18.58 -15.58
CA LEU A 10 -9.84 18.20 -16.46
C LEU A 10 -10.38 17.62 -17.76
N PHE A 11 -10.36 18.43 -18.84
CA PHE A 11 -10.55 17.93 -20.20
C PHE A 11 -9.25 17.31 -20.71
N CYS A 12 -9.17 16.00 -20.77
CA CYS A 12 -8.13 15.28 -21.50
C CYS A 12 -8.62 15.01 -22.93
N LYS A 13 -7.87 15.51 -23.94
CA LYS A 13 -8.17 15.17 -25.37
C LYS A 13 -7.91 13.68 -25.59
N PRO A 14 -8.78 12.98 -26.32
CA PRO A 14 -8.70 11.54 -26.49
C PRO A 14 -7.65 11.18 -27.55
N ARG A 15 -6.59 10.50 -27.13
CA ARG A 15 -5.80 9.63 -28.03
C ARG A 15 -5.13 8.56 -27.16
N VAL A 16 -5.70 7.41 -27.19
CA VAL A 16 -5.20 6.04 -27.20
C VAL A 16 -6.26 5.10 -26.59
N HIS A 17 -6.51 4.01 -27.26
CA HIS A 17 -7.63 3.10 -27.08
C HIS A 17 -7.74 2.47 -25.66
N GLY A 18 -8.95 2.48 -25.13
CA GLY A 18 -9.45 1.51 -24.13
C GLY A 18 -9.16 1.79 -22.65
N PHE A 19 -8.02 2.33 -22.28
CA PHE A 19 -7.59 2.47 -20.87
C PHE A 19 -8.04 3.79 -20.20
N CYS A 20 -8.27 4.83 -20.99
CA CYS A 20 -8.51 6.19 -20.49
C CYS A 20 -9.89 6.42 -19.84
N THR A 21 -10.92 5.69 -20.25
CA THR A 21 -12.31 5.95 -19.81
C THR A 21 -12.61 5.36 -18.42
N VAL A 22 -12.06 4.22 -18.08
CA VAL A 22 -12.26 3.60 -16.75
C VAL A 22 -11.45 4.35 -15.70
N PHE A 23 -10.22 4.73 -16.02
CA PHE A 23 -9.30 5.45 -15.13
C PHE A 23 -9.78 6.87 -14.82
N ALA A 24 -10.24 7.62 -15.84
CA ALA A 24 -10.80 8.97 -15.64
C ALA A 24 -12.06 8.95 -14.76
N ARG A 25 -12.89 7.91 -14.84
CA ARG A 25 -14.08 7.76 -14.02
C ARG A 25 -13.78 7.48 -12.54
N TRP A 26 -12.65 6.82 -12.24
CA TRP A 26 -12.18 6.56 -10.87
C TRP A 26 -11.52 7.79 -10.24
N VAL A 27 -10.69 8.50 -10.98
CA VAL A 27 -10.01 9.73 -10.51
C VAL A 27 -11.03 10.81 -10.14
N LEU A 28 -12.15 10.91 -10.84
CA LEU A 28 -13.23 11.87 -10.55
C LEU A 28 -13.99 11.60 -9.23
N SER A 29 -13.86 10.40 -8.65
CA SER A 29 -14.51 10.05 -7.38
C SER A 29 -13.58 10.21 -6.15
N ILE A 30 -12.30 10.51 -6.36
CA ILE A 30 -11.31 10.66 -5.27
C ILE A 30 -11.15 12.15 -4.96
N PHE A 31 -11.43 12.52 -3.72
CA PHE A 31 -11.27 13.88 -3.24
C PHE A 31 -9.80 14.19 -2.94
N ILE A 32 -9.13 14.90 -3.85
CA ILE A 32 -7.74 15.34 -3.68
C ILE A 32 -7.75 16.68 -2.95
N ARG A 33 -7.02 16.78 -1.85
CA ARG A 33 -7.13 17.86 -0.87
C ARG A 33 -6.25 19.09 -1.15
N SER A 34 -5.27 18.99 -2.07
CA SER A 34 -4.35 20.11 -2.35
C SER A 34 -3.92 20.14 -3.81
N ASN A 35 -3.53 21.34 -4.31
CA ASN A 35 -3.04 21.52 -5.68
C ASN A 35 -1.68 20.83 -5.90
N GLU A 36 -0.83 20.82 -4.88
CA GLU A 36 0.47 20.14 -4.89
C GLU A 36 0.28 18.64 -5.10
N SER A 37 -0.68 18.04 -4.41
CA SER A 37 -1.04 16.61 -4.59
C SER A 37 -1.48 16.31 -6.02
N LEU A 38 -2.22 17.19 -6.68
CA LEU A 38 -2.65 17.03 -8.07
C LEU A 38 -1.46 17.03 -9.03
N SER A 39 -0.52 17.96 -8.87
CA SER A 39 0.68 18.03 -9.70
C SER A 39 1.51 16.74 -9.59
N ILE A 40 1.77 16.28 -8.36
CA ILE A 40 2.51 15.05 -8.09
C ILE A 40 1.82 13.83 -8.75
N ILE A 41 0.50 13.67 -8.55
CA ILE A 41 -0.27 12.58 -9.16
C ILE A 41 -0.13 12.62 -10.69
N HIS A 42 -0.28 13.79 -11.32
CA HIS A 42 -0.17 13.90 -12.78
C HIS A 42 1.20 13.48 -13.29
N LYS A 43 2.28 13.83 -12.59
CA LYS A 43 3.64 13.41 -12.94
C LYS A 43 3.82 11.90 -12.82
N VAL A 44 3.27 11.30 -11.76
CA VAL A 44 3.30 9.85 -11.53
C VAL A 44 2.50 9.12 -12.61
N LEU A 45 1.26 9.53 -12.89
CA LEU A 45 0.39 8.90 -13.88
C LEU A 45 0.95 8.96 -15.32
N ARG A 46 1.73 9.98 -15.63
CA ARG A 46 2.36 10.10 -16.97
C ARG A 46 3.56 9.18 -17.14
N ARG A 47 4.18 8.71 -16.05
CA ARG A 47 5.43 7.93 -16.05
C ARG A 47 5.30 6.52 -15.52
N SER A 48 4.08 6.12 -15.14
CA SER A 48 3.81 4.80 -14.61
C SER A 48 2.66 4.15 -15.38
N GLU A 49 2.86 2.91 -15.80
CA GLU A 49 1.87 2.09 -16.49
C GLU A 49 1.20 1.12 -15.51
N HIS A 50 1.93 0.67 -14.48
CA HIS A 50 1.48 -0.29 -13.48
C HIS A 50 1.45 0.32 -12.09
N PHE A 51 0.51 -0.15 -11.27
CA PHE A 51 0.30 0.34 -9.90
C PHE A 51 0.20 -0.83 -8.92
N LEU A 52 0.57 -0.59 -7.66
CA LEU A 52 0.57 -1.63 -6.63
C LEU A 52 -0.81 -2.27 -6.39
N THR A 53 -1.89 -1.63 -6.82
CA THR A 53 -3.23 -2.26 -6.79
C THR A 53 -3.27 -3.59 -7.56
N GLU A 54 -2.34 -3.84 -8.49
CA GLU A 54 -2.23 -5.10 -9.22
C GLU A 54 -1.59 -6.21 -8.37
N ARG A 55 -0.69 -5.87 -7.45
CA ARG A 55 0.02 -6.79 -6.53
C ARG A 55 -0.73 -7.06 -5.23
N VAL A 56 -1.41 -6.01 -4.72
CA VAL A 56 -2.10 -6.08 -3.42
C VAL A 56 -3.26 -7.07 -3.49
N GLN A 57 -3.28 -8.02 -2.57
CA GLN A 57 -4.34 -9.00 -2.49
C GLN A 57 -5.63 -8.38 -1.93
N PRO A 58 -6.80 -8.95 -2.23
CA PRO A 58 -8.02 -8.63 -1.50
C PRO A 58 -7.84 -8.89 0.00
N ILE A 59 -8.61 -8.18 0.83
CA ILE A 59 -8.70 -8.49 2.26
C ILE A 59 -9.13 -9.97 2.40
N ASP A 60 -8.61 -10.66 3.42
CA ASP A 60 -8.82 -12.10 3.61
C ASP A 60 -8.14 -12.94 2.51
N ALA A 61 -6.86 -12.66 2.28
CA ALA A 61 -6.08 -13.32 1.24
C ALA A 61 -6.08 -14.85 1.33
N PHE A 62 -6.06 -15.41 2.55
CA PHE A 62 -5.95 -16.86 2.80
C PHE A 62 -7.24 -17.52 3.30
N GLY A 63 -8.30 -16.75 3.55
CA GLY A 63 -9.60 -17.29 3.98
C GLY A 63 -9.72 -17.49 5.50
N PHE A 64 -8.87 -16.88 6.32
CA PHE A 64 -8.92 -16.99 7.77
C PHE A 64 -9.52 -15.75 8.42
N PRO A 65 -10.63 -15.88 9.20
CA PRO A 65 -11.20 -14.76 9.93
C PRO A 65 -10.24 -14.21 10.99
N SER A 66 -10.42 -12.97 11.43
CA SER A 66 -9.59 -12.34 12.47
C SER A 66 -9.51 -13.12 13.79
N ALA A 67 -10.52 -13.94 14.08
CA ALA A 67 -10.60 -14.76 15.27
C ALA A 67 -9.83 -16.09 15.16
N ALA A 68 -9.39 -16.50 13.96
CA ALA A 68 -8.62 -17.73 13.78
C ALA A 68 -7.29 -17.66 14.54
N ARG A 69 -6.90 -18.77 15.18
CA ARG A 69 -5.67 -18.84 15.99
C ARG A 69 -4.77 -20.01 15.61
N GLY A 70 -5.32 -21.12 15.13
CA GLY A 70 -4.59 -22.37 14.92
C GLY A 70 -4.24 -23.08 16.22
N GLU A 71 -3.42 -24.12 16.14
CA GLU A 71 -2.87 -24.82 17.29
C GLU A 71 -1.77 -23.97 17.94
N LYS A 72 -1.58 -24.13 19.26
CA LYS A 72 -0.57 -23.39 20.01
C LYS A 72 0.85 -23.90 19.76
N GLU A 73 0.98 -25.21 19.59
CA GLU A 73 2.26 -25.88 19.40
C GLU A 73 2.42 -26.34 17.95
N PRO A 74 3.62 -26.29 17.38
CA PRO A 74 3.88 -26.79 16.05
C PRO A 74 3.72 -28.32 15.99
N PHE A 75 3.27 -28.82 14.86
CA PHE A 75 3.12 -30.23 14.56
C PHE A 75 3.72 -30.55 13.18
N ASP A 76 3.94 -31.81 12.89
CA ASP A 76 4.58 -32.23 11.63
C ASP A 76 3.75 -31.79 10.40
N GLY A 77 4.44 -31.16 9.43
CA GLY A 77 3.81 -30.63 8.22
C GLY A 77 2.93 -29.40 8.42
N CYS A 78 2.96 -28.74 9.58
CA CYS A 78 2.23 -27.49 9.81
C CYS A 78 2.89 -26.30 9.09
N ILE A 79 2.08 -25.25 8.90
CA ILE A 79 2.50 -23.91 8.49
C ILE A 79 2.06 -22.90 9.55
N SER A 80 2.72 -21.74 9.58
CA SER A 80 2.43 -20.70 10.56
C SER A 80 1.25 -19.83 10.15
N LEU A 81 0.30 -19.62 11.05
CA LEU A 81 -0.80 -18.67 10.92
C LEU A 81 -0.53 -17.43 11.76
N ILE A 82 -0.26 -16.31 11.09
CA ILE A 82 -0.03 -15.01 11.73
C ILE A 82 -1.35 -14.35 12.05
N HIS A 83 -1.57 -14.01 13.31
CA HIS A 83 -2.78 -13.35 13.79
C HIS A 83 -2.45 -12.21 14.75
N SER A 84 -3.44 -11.39 15.11
CA SER A 84 -3.25 -10.16 15.91
C SER A 84 -2.68 -10.39 17.32
N GLN A 85 -2.70 -11.62 17.84
CA GLN A 85 -2.19 -11.97 19.17
C GLN A 85 -0.91 -12.82 19.11
N GLY A 86 -0.35 -13.08 17.92
CA GLY A 86 0.86 -13.86 17.75
C GLY A 86 0.83 -14.82 16.56
N THR A 87 1.36 -16.00 16.74
CA THR A 87 1.45 -17.05 15.73
C THR A 87 0.80 -18.33 16.27
N GLY A 88 0.00 -18.97 15.43
CA GLY A 88 -0.50 -20.34 15.64
C GLY A 88 -0.06 -21.23 14.49
N TYR A 89 -0.45 -22.50 14.53
CA TYR A 89 -0.06 -23.51 13.55
C TYR A 89 -1.29 -24.17 12.95
N ILE A 90 -1.27 -24.37 11.63
CA ILE A 90 -2.38 -24.96 10.88
C ILE A 90 -1.86 -25.95 9.85
N LYS A 91 -2.73 -26.80 9.33
CA LYS A 91 -2.40 -27.64 8.18
C LYS A 91 -2.39 -26.81 6.91
N ARG A 92 -1.45 -27.08 6.00
CA ARG A 92 -1.42 -26.45 4.70
C ARG A 92 -2.75 -26.61 3.92
N SER A 93 -3.43 -27.74 4.08
CA SER A 93 -4.74 -28.04 3.48
C SER A 93 -5.88 -27.14 3.95
N ASP A 94 -5.71 -26.44 5.08
CA ASP A 94 -6.72 -25.54 5.63
C ASP A 94 -6.77 -24.20 4.92
N VAL A 95 -5.72 -23.84 4.15
CA VAL A 95 -5.65 -22.64 3.32
C VAL A 95 -6.56 -22.83 2.10
N LYS A 96 -7.65 -22.07 2.04
CA LYS A 96 -8.68 -22.19 1.00
C LYS A 96 -8.51 -21.24 -0.18
N LYS A 97 -7.68 -20.20 -0.03
CA LYS A 97 -7.43 -19.16 -1.04
C LYS A 97 -5.95 -18.93 -1.20
N ASN A 98 -5.50 -18.66 -2.42
CA ASN A 98 -4.13 -18.27 -2.74
C ASN A 98 -3.06 -19.18 -2.13
N ALA A 99 -3.30 -20.50 -2.17
CA ALA A 99 -2.37 -21.49 -1.62
C ALA A 99 -0.98 -21.45 -2.28
N GLU A 100 -0.89 -20.93 -3.49
CA GLU A 100 0.35 -20.68 -4.24
C GLU A 100 1.23 -19.60 -3.58
N LEU A 101 0.66 -18.73 -2.75
CA LEU A 101 1.41 -17.71 -2.03
C LEU A 101 2.05 -18.23 -0.74
N ILE A 102 1.71 -19.45 -0.28
CA ILE A 102 2.29 -20.03 0.94
C ILE A 102 3.81 -20.09 0.84
N ASP A 103 4.34 -20.48 -0.33
CA ASP A 103 5.77 -20.71 -0.56
C ASP A 103 6.53 -19.45 -1.02
N LYS A 104 5.88 -18.28 -0.98
CA LYS A 104 6.48 -17.00 -1.34
C LYS A 104 6.78 -16.13 -0.13
N TYR A 105 7.74 -15.22 -0.30
CA TYR A 105 7.96 -14.11 0.63
C TYR A 105 6.85 -13.07 0.42
N LYS A 106 6.21 -12.60 1.49
CA LYS A 106 5.07 -11.68 1.43
C LYS A 106 5.31 -10.45 2.29
N ALA A 107 4.99 -9.27 1.76
CA ALA A 107 4.92 -8.06 2.58
C ALA A 107 3.50 -7.85 3.07
N THR A 108 3.33 -7.66 4.38
CA THR A 108 2.03 -7.49 5.01
C THR A 108 1.99 -6.30 5.96
N ILE A 109 0.83 -5.68 6.07
CA ILE A 109 0.55 -4.62 7.07
C ILE A 109 -0.77 -4.92 7.78
N SER A 110 -0.98 -4.32 8.96
CA SER A 110 -2.31 -4.32 9.58
C SER A 110 -3.31 -3.61 8.68
N ILE A 111 -4.54 -4.15 8.57
CA ILE A 111 -5.65 -3.46 7.89
C ILE A 111 -6.10 -2.22 8.64
N LEU A 112 -5.88 -2.15 9.96
CA LEU A 112 -6.11 -0.96 10.76
C LEU A 112 -4.86 -0.09 10.66
N VAL A 113 -4.97 1.02 9.97
CA VAL A 113 -3.88 1.98 9.87
C VAL A 113 -4.17 3.19 10.73
N PRO A 114 -3.17 3.68 11.45
CA PRO A 114 -3.25 4.98 12.08
C PRO A 114 -3.22 6.03 10.95
N CYS A 115 -4.40 6.37 10.43
CA CYS A 115 -4.54 7.42 9.43
C CYS A 115 -5.54 8.45 9.91
N ASN A 116 -5.44 9.68 9.44
CA ASN A 116 -6.42 10.76 9.55
C ASN A 116 -7.15 10.87 10.90
N GLY A 117 -6.43 10.93 11.99
CA GLY A 117 -7.01 11.01 13.31
C GLY A 117 -6.45 9.96 14.25
N GLU A 118 -5.16 9.68 14.14
CA GLU A 118 -4.44 9.14 15.30
C GLU A 118 -4.80 10.07 16.45
N VAL A 119 -5.74 9.65 17.31
CA VAL A 119 -6.15 10.42 18.48
C VAL A 119 -4.89 10.69 19.30
N GLY A 120 -4.50 11.96 19.41
CA GLY A 120 -3.31 12.37 20.14
C GLY A 120 -2.05 12.55 19.29
N ILE A 121 -2.09 12.42 17.95
CA ILE A 121 -0.95 12.81 17.11
C ILE A 121 -1.04 14.28 16.74
N ASP A 122 0.04 14.95 17.01
CA ASP A 122 0.29 16.31 16.55
C ASP A 122 0.41 16.32 15.01
N PRO A 123 -0.53 16.94 14.28
CA PRO A 123 -0.47 17.00 12.82
C PRO A 123 0.82 17.64 12.28
N SER A 124 1.51 18.46 13.10
CA SER A 124 2.79 19.08 12.72
C SER A 124 3.92 18.08 12.56
N LYS A 125 3.79 16.86 13.12
CA LYS A 125 4.78 15.79 13.02
C LYS A 125 4.63 14.91 11.77
N GLY A 126 3.62 15.19 10.94
CA GLY A 126 3.32 14.39 9.75
C GLY A 126 2.65 13.04 10.08
N TYR A 127 2.35 12.27 9.03
CA TYR A 127 1.59 11.02 9.10
C TYR A 127 2.47 9.80 8.83
N LYS A 128 2.21 8.69 9.49
CA LYS A 128 2.81 7.39 9.16
C LYS A 128 2.24 6.78 7.87
N ALA A 129 0.97 6.93 7.67
CA ALA A 129 0.14 6.39 6.59
C ALA A 129 -0.06 4.86 6.62
N ILE A 130 0.92 4.06 7.02
CA ILE A 130 0.81 2.60 7.20
C ILE A 130 1.48 2.16 8.50
N THR A 131 1.16 0.96 8.98
CA THR A 131 1.98 0.27 9.98
C THR A 131 3.28 -0.21 9.33
N THR A 132 4.33 -0.42 10.12
CA THR A 132 5.62 -0.93 9.59
C THR A 132 5.38 -2.27 8.88
N PRO A 133 5.76 -2.40 7.59
CA PRO A 133 5.54 -3.64 6.85
C PRO A 133 6.34 -4.79 7.46
N ARG A 134 5.65 -5.93 7.66
CA ARG A 134 6.24 -7.20 8.05
C ARG A 134 6.56 -8.01 6.79
N ILE A 135 7.67 -8.73 6.81
CA ILE A 135 7.94 -9.80 5.85
C ILE A 135 7.46 -11.11 6.46
N GLU A 136 6.54 -11.79 5.77
CA GLU A 136 6.17 -13.18 6.02
C GLU A 136 7.00 -14.06 5.08
N ILE A 137 7.67 -15.04 5.66
CA ILE A 137 8.54 -15.99 4.93
C ILE A 137 7.72 -17.14 4.33
N PRO A 138 8.28 -17.96 3.41
CA PRO A 138 7.66 -19.20 2.97
C PRO A 138 7.19 -20.07 4.15
N GLY A 139 5.97 -20.61 4.06
CA GLY A 139 5.34 -21.34 5.15
C GLY A 139 4.55 -20.50 6.15
N GLU A 140 4.50 -19.18 5.99
CA GLU A 140 3.65 -18.30 6.79
C GLU A 140 2.43 -17.82 5.99
N VAL A 141 1.27 -17.75 6.63
CA VAL A 141 0.03 -17.16 6.13
C VAL A 141 -0.59 -16.29 7.23
N ASN A 142 -1.54 -15.43 6.88
CA ASN A 142 -2.13 -14.52 7.85
C ASN A 142 -3.67 -14.56 7.88
N THR A 143 -4.23 -13.99 8.94
CA THR A 143 -5.67 -13.81 9.09
C THR A 143 -6.14 -12.51 8.44
N PHE A 144 -7.45 -12.30 8.39
CA PHE A 144 -8.12 -11.07 7.93
C PHE A 144 -7.54 -9.77 8.55
N SER A 145 -6.86 -9.86 9.69
CA SER A 145 -6.26 -8.70 10.36
C SER A 145 -5.11 -8.05 9.57
N TYR A 146 -4.60 -8.72 8.54
CA TYR A 146 -3.47 -8.26 7.73
C TYR A 146 -3.83 -8.22 6.24
N LEU A 147 -3.28 -7.22 5.55
CA LEU A 147 -3.36 -7.06 4.11
C LEU A 147 -2.03 -7.50 3.49
N VAL A 148 -2.08 -8.43 2.55
CA VAL A 148 -0.91 -8.84 1.75
C VAL A 148 -0.71 -7.82 0.63
N LEU A 149 0.41 -7.11 0.66
CA LEU A 149 0.73 -6.03 -0.28
C LEU A 149 1.41 -6.52 -1.56
N GLY A 150 2.07 -7.66 -1.48
CA GLY A 150 2.75 -8.30 -2.60
C GLY A 150 3.44 -9.58 -2.15
N ALA A 151 3.74 -10.44 -3.13
CA ALA A 151 4.43 -11.71 -2.92
C ALA A 151 5.54 -11.87 -3.97
N PHE A 152 6.70 -12.39 -3.55
CA PHE A 152 7.92 -12.49 -4.34
C PHE A 152 8.58 -13.85 -4.13
N ASP A 153 9.38 -14.26 -5.11
CA ASP A 153 10.07 -15.54 -5.05
C ASP A 153 11.40 -15.47 -4.28
N THR A 154 11.98 -14.28 -4.16
CA THR A 154 13.27 -14.09 -3.52
C THR A 154 13.19 -13.17 -2.29
N GLU A 155 14.12 -13.41 -1.35
CA GLU A 155 14.26 -12.59 -0.14
C GLU A 155 14.77 -11.18 -0.46
N GLU A 156 15.54 -11.02 -1.54
CA GLU A 156 16.07 -9.74 -1.97
C GLU A 156 14.96 -8.83 -2.49
N GLU A 157 14.12 -9.33 -3.39
CA GLU A 157 12.98 -8.58 -3.93
C GLU A 157 12.03 -8.11 -2.82
N ILE A 158 11.69 -9.00 -1.86
CA ILE A 158 10.79 -8.63 -0.77
C ILE A 158 11.40 -7.59 0.18
N LYS A 159 12.73 -7.62 0.40
CA LYS A 159 13.43 -6.60 1.17
C LYS A 159 13.41 -5.24 0.45
N ASN A 160 13.68 -5.22 -0.86
CA ASN A 160 13.60 -4.02 -1.69
C ASN A 160 12.16 -3.46 -1.73
N TYR A 161 11.18 -4.34 -1.87
CA TYR A 161 9.77 -3.97 -1.83
C TYR A 161 9.36 -3.37 -0.48
N LYS A 162 9.78 -3.99 0.62
CA LYS A 162 9.57 -3.43 1.97
C LYS A 162 10.18 -2.05 2.10
N GLN A 163 11.42 -1.86 1.64
CA GLN A 163 12.09 -0.55 1.65
C GLN A 163 11.29 0.49 0.85
N TYR A 164 10.81 0.12 -0.35
CA TYR A 164 9.95 0.98 -1.16
C TYR A 164 8.65 1.37 -0.43
N LEU A 165 7.98 0.43 0.24
CA LEU A 165 6.78 0.71 1.02
C LEU A 165 7.04 1.69 2.19
N MET A 166 8.27 1.73 2.71
CA MET A 166 8.67 2.62 3.80
C MET A 166 9.05 4.02 3.30
N CYS A 167 9.29 4.23 2.01
CA CYS A 167 9.57 5.55 1.45
C CYS A 167 8.44 6.55 1.74
N LYS A 168 8.78 7.80 2.00
CA LYS A 168 7.82 8.88 2.21
C LYS A 168 6.97 9.13 0.98
N PHE A 169 7.57 9.09 -0.22
CA PHE A 169 6.87 9.20 -1.48
C PHE A 169 5.75 8.15 -1.60
N THR A 170 6.07 6.88 -1.38
CA THR A 170 5.11 5.77 -1.47
C THR A 170 3.95 5.94 -0.50
N ARG A 171 4.25 6.29 0.75
CA ARG A 171 3.26 6.53 1.79
C ARG A 171 2.43 7.79 1.56
N PHE A 172 3.02 8.81 0.94
CA PHE A 172 2.31 10.01 0.50
C PHE A 172 1.27 9.65 -0.58
N MET A 173 1.68 8.94 -1.64
CA MET A 173 0.78 8.52 -2.71
C MET A 173 -0.38 7.68 -2.18
N LEU A 174 -0.10 6.77 -1.26
CA LEU A 174 -1.11 5.94 -0.61
C LEU A 174 -2.11 6.78 0.22
N ARG A 175 -1.59 7.77 0.98
CA ARG A 175 -2.43 8.64 1.82
C ARG A 175 -3.45 9.45 1.03
N LEU A 176 -3.20 9.75 -0.23
CA LEU A 176 -4.12 10.53 -1.08
C LEU A 176 -5.48 9.85 -1.28
N THR A 177 -5.54 8.53 -1.11
CA THR A 177 -6.75 7.72 -1.32
C THR A 177 -7.47 7.37 -0.03
N TYR A 178 -6.96 7.77 1.13
CA TYR A 178 -7.57 7.41 2.40
C TYR A 178 -8.88 8.15 2.66
N SER A 179 -9.94 7.38 2.88
CA SER A 179 -11.26 7.86 3.29
C SER A 179 -11.72 7.23 4.61
N SER A 180 -11.03 6.20 5.10
CA SER A 180 -11.38 5.46 6.32
C SER A 180 -10.13 5.00 7.09
N MET A 181 -10.32 4.42 8.27
CA MET A 181 -9.24 3.80 9.05
C MET A 181 -8.83 2.42 8.55
N HIS A 182 -9.56 1.84 7.60
CA HIS A 182 -9.24 0.57 7.00
C HIS A 182 -8.56 0.79 5.65
N ILE A 183 -7.43 0.13 5.47
CA ILE A 183 -6.74 0.09 4.19
C ILE A 183 -7.15 -1.17 3.42
N ALA A 184 -7.33 -0.99 2.12
CA ALA A 184 -7.68 -2.06 1.20
C ALA A 184 -6.91 -1.89 -0.13
N ARG A 185 -6.98 -2.89 -0.98
CA ARG A 185 -6.37 -2.90 -2.32
C ARG A 185 -6.63 -1.62 -3.11
N ALA A 186 -7.86 -1.09 -3.05
CA ALA A 186 -8.26 0.13 -3.78
C ALA A 186 -7.46 1.38 -3.39
N ASN A 187 -6.86 1.41 -2.19
CA ASN A 187 -6.06 2.55 -1.76
C ASN A 187 -4.71 2.66 -2.51
N PHE A 188 -4.27 1.60 -3.17
CA PHE A 188 -2.97 1.55 -3.86
C PHE A 188 -3.03 2.01 -5.33
N VAL A 189 -4.15 2.56 -5.77
CA VAL A 189 -4.40 2.93 -7.18
C VAL A 189 -3.44 4.00 -7.72
N PHE A 190 -2.86 4.84 -6.87
CA PHE A 190 -1.88 5.87 -7.26
C PHE A 190 -0.44 5.53 -6.85
N VAL A 191 -0.24 4.40 -6.16
CA VAL A 191 1.10 3.96 -5.78
C VAL A 191 1.72 3.21 -6.95
N PRO A 192 2.73 3.78 -7.63
CA PRO A 192 3.28 3.17 -8.83
C PRO A 192 4.03 1.88 -8.49
N ASP A 193 3.91 0.90 -9.35
CA ASP A 193 4.73 -0.32 -9.28
C ASP A 193 6.14 -0.04 -9.79
N GLN A 194 7.13 -0.75 -9.26
CA GLN A 194 8.54 -0.59 -9.58
C GLN A 194 9.16 -1.95 -9.87
N ASP A 195 10.36 -1.95 -10.43
CA ASP A 195 11.22 -3.12 -10.45
C ASP A 195 11.91 -3.27 -9.08
N PHE A 196 11.64 -4.37 -8.38
CA PHE A 196 12.19 -4.65 -7.06
C PHE A 196 13.47 -5.51 -7.09
N MET A 197 14.03 -5.76 -8.26
CA MET A 197 15.41 -6.23 -8.38
C MET A 197 16.42 -5.16 -7.94
N GLU A 198 15.98 -3.90 -7.81
CA GLU A 198 16.78 -2.79 -7.28
C GLU A 198 16.13 -2.14 -6.05
N THR A 199 16.96 -1.49 -5.24
CA THR A 199 16.50 -0.74 -4.07
C THR A 199 16.01 0.66 -4.48
N TRP A 200 14.83 1.04 -4.00
CA TRP A 200 14.23 2.35 -4.18
C TRP A 200 14.36 3.19 -2.92
N THR A 201 14.73 4.47 -3.11
CA THR A 201 14.78 5.51 -2.07
C THR A 201 13.91 6.68 -2.46
N ASP A 202 13.60 7.57 -1.51
CA ASP A 202 12.83 8.77 -1.78
C ASP A 202 13.50 9.65 -2.85
N GLU A 203 14.84 9.80 -2.81
CA GLU A 203 15.60 10.58 -3.79
C GLU A 203 15.50 10.00 -5.21
N LYS A 204 15.61 8.67 -5.36
CA LYS A 204 15.42 8.01 -6.65
C LYS A 204 14.02 8.23 -7.19
N LEU A 205 13.00 8.16 -6.34
CA LEU A 205 11.60 8.37 -6.70
C LEU A 205 11.31 9.83 -7.07
N TYR A 206 11.80 10.78 -6.29
CA TYR A 206 11.68 12.22 -6.61
C TYR A 206 12.29 12.55 -7.97
N LYS A 207 13.49 12.00 -8.24
CA LYS A 207 14.15 12.16 -9.54
C LYS A 207 13.38 11.48 -10.67
N LYS A 208 12.92 10.26 -10.49
CA LYS A 208 12.15 9.51 -11.50
C LYS A 208 10.89 10.25 -11.94
N TYR A 209 10.19 10.85 -10.99
CA TYR A 209 8.94 11.57 -11.24
C TYR A 209 9.15 13.08 -11.48
N GLU A 210 10.40 13.54 -11.54
CA GLU A 210 10.76 14.96 -11.79
C GLU A 210 10.00 15.92 -10.87
N LEU A 211 10.00 15.61 -9.56
CA LEU A 211 9.34 16.45 -8.58
C LEU A 211 10.13 17.73 -8.37
N THR A 212 9.41 18.84 -8.19
CA THR A 212 10.03 20.13 -7.84
C THR A 212 10.43 20.16 -6.37
N GLU A 213 11.27 21.12 -5.97
CA GLU A 213 11.68 21.27 -4.58
C GLU A 213 10.47 21.54 -3.66
N GLU A 214 9.47 22.29 -4.14
CA GLU A 214 8.23 22.55 -3.40
C GLU A 214 7.40 21.29 -3.21
N GLU A 215 7.29 20.43 -4.23
CA GLU A 215 6.58 19.15 -4.15
C GLU A 215 7.30 18.18 -3.21
N ILE A 216 8.62 18.14 -3.25
CA ILE A 216 9.44 17.34 -2.32
C ILE A 216 9.24 17.85 -0.88
N ALA A 217 9.37 19.16 -0.64
CA ALA A 217 9.16 19.75 0.67
C ALA A 217 7.74 19.46 1.21
N PHE A 218 6.75 19.46 0.32
CA PHE A 218 5.37 19.11 0.68
C PHE A 218 5.24 17.64 1.14
N ILE A 219 5.85 16.69 0.42
CA ILE A 219 5.89 15.27 0.82
C ILE A 219 6.62 15.12 2.16
N GLU A 220 7.81 15.72 2.27
CA GLU A 220 8.69 15.63 3.44
C GLU A 220 8.01 16.18 4.72
N SER A 221 7.24 17.26 4.59
CA SER A 221 6.46 17.84 5.72
C SER A 221 5.20 17.04 6.04
N THR A 222 4.61 16.36 5.05
CA THR A 222 3.36 15.62 5.22
C THR A 222 3.59 14.23 5.84
N ILE A 223 4.68 13.58 5.48
CA ILE A 223 4.96 12.19 5.88
C ILE A 223 6.17 12.13 6.80
N ARG A 224 5.97 11.64 8.02
CA ARG A 224 7.08 11.45 8.97
C ARG A 224 7.95 10.25 8.62
N VAL A 225 9.19 10.26 9.08
CA VAL A 225 10.10 9.11 8.98
C VAL A 225 9.45 7.88 9.63
N MET A 226 9.69 6.70 9.06
CA MET A 226 9.31 5.41 9.61
C MET A 226 10.59 4.66 9.99
N GLU A 227 10.68 4.30 11.26
CA GLU A 227 11.72 3.45 11.82
C GLU A 227 11.30 1.99 11.79
#